data_2f935d947ece5aa1dda7e16a4d33d322
#
_entry.id   2f935d947ece5aa1dda7e16a4d33d322
#
_cell.length_a   1.000
_cell.length_b   1.000
_cell.length_c   1.000
_cell.angle_alpha   90.00
_cell.angle_beta   90.00
_cell.angle_gamma   90.00
#
_symmetry.space_group_name_H-M   'P 1'
#
loop_
_entity.id
_entity.type
_entity.pdbx_description
1 polymer ?
#
loop_
_entity_poly.entity_id
_entity_poly.type
_entity_poly.pdbx_seq_one_letter_code
_entity_poly.pdbx_strand_id
1 'polypeptide(L)'
;MMGGLDSQQCTQLNHQASVQIDLNMADVFVGTWNLKESKNFDDYMKALGVGFATRQVGSMTKPTTIISMEGDVITLKTVSTFKTTEINFKLGEEFDETTADDRKVKSMVTLDGGKLVHVQKWDGKETSLLREVNDNSLTLTLTLGDVVSTRHYLKAE
;
A
#
# COMPACT_ATOMS: atom_id res chain seq x y z
N MET A 1 -7.09 28.25 20.53
CA MET A 1 -6.54 29.17 19.85
C MET A 1 -5.02 29.16 19.86
N MET A 2 -4.51 29.43 18.80
CA MET A 2 -3.08 29.28 18.60
C MET A 2 -2.34 30.61 18.69
N GLY A 3 -3.05 31.65 18.92
CA GLY A 3 -2.49 32.98 18.84
C GLY A 3 -1.46 33.32 19.87
N GLY A 4 -1.28 32.53 20.89
CA GLY A 4 -0.28 32.77 21.90
C GLY A 4 1.10 32.25 21.61
N LEU A 5 1.28 31.57 20.50
CA LEU A 5 2.55 30.93 20.18
C LEU A 5 3.47 31.91 19.47
N ASP A 6 4.73 31.91 19.84
CA ASP A 6 5.72 32.68 19.09
C ASP A 6 6.12 31.91 17.81
N SER A 7 6.91 32.54 16.96
CA SER A 7 7.26 31.93 15.67
C SER A 7 8.08 30.67 15.83
N GLN A 8 8.93 30.60 16.84
CA GLN A 8 9.76 29.40 17.02
C GLN A 8 8.94 28.23 17.49
N GLN A 9 8.04 28.47 18.43
CA GLN A 9 7.14 27.43 18.90
C GLN A 9 6.25 26.95 17.76
N CYS A 10 5.75 27.86 16.95
CA CYS A 10 4.94 27.49 15.79
C CYS A 10 5.73 26.65 14.82
N THR A 11 7.00 26.95 14.58
CA THR A 11 7.83 26.18 13.66
C THR A 11 8.04 24.77 14.17
N GLN A 12 8.36 24.60 15.45
CA GLN A 12 8.55 23.28 16.03
C GLN A 12 7.26 22.47 16.03
N LEU A 13 6.17 23.11 16.43
CA LEU A 13 4.88 22.43 16.43
C LEU A 13 4.45 22.04 15.03
N ASN A 14 4.74 22.88 14.03
CA ASN A 14 4.41 22.56 12.66
C ASN A 14 5.19 21.35 12.17
N HIS A 15 6.45 21.22 12.56
CA HIS A 15 7.25 20.06 12.18
C HIS A 15 6.65 18.77 12.78
N GLN A 16 6.33 18.79 14.06
CA GLN A 16 5.70 17.65 14.71
C GLN A 16 4.31 17.38 14.19
N ALA A 17 3.57 18.44 13.93
CA ALA A 17 2.21 18.32 13.37
C ALA A 17 2.25 17.71 11.98
N SER A 18 3.25 18.03 11.16
CA SER A 18 3.39 17.40 9.84
C SER A 18 3.58 15.90 9.93
N VAL A 19 4.45 15.45 10.84
CA VAL A 19 4.66 14.00 11.05
C VAL A 19 3.38 13.36 11.54
N GLN A 20 2.69 13.98 12.48
CA GLN A 20 1.42 13.45 12.97
C GLN A 20 0.33 13.48 11.93
N ILE A 21 0.27 14.53 11.11
CA ILE A 21 -0.70 14.62 10.02
C ILE A 21 -0.47 13.49 9.05
N ASP A 22 0.79 13.19 8.70
CA ASP A 22 1.09 12.09 7.80
C ASP A 22 0.61 10.76 8.38
N LEU A 23 0.88 10.50 9.67
CA LEU A 23 0.40 9.30 10.32
C LEU A 23 -1.12 9.28 10.41
N ASN A 24 -1.74 10.43 10.75
CA ASN A 24 -3.19 10.52 10.81
C ASN A 24 -3.83 10.33 9.45
N MET A 25 -3.19 10.80 8.38
CA MET A 25 -3.69 10.58 7.04
C MET A 25 -3.60 9.11 6.65
N ALA A 26 -2.65 8.37 7.20
CA ALA A 26 -2.59 6.93 7.00
C ALA A 26 -3.74 6.20 7.68
N ASP A 27 -4.37 6.80 8.69
CA ASP A 27 -5.50 6.20 9.38
C ASP A 27 -6.67 5.87 8.46
N VAL A 28 -6.84 6.61 7.36
CA VAL A 28 -7.94 6.32 6.44
C VAL A 28 -7.78 4.96 5.76
N PHE A 29 -6.55 4.43 5.73
CA PHE A 29 -6.29 3.12 5.16
C PHE A 29 -6.57 1.99 6.13
N VAL A 30 -6.66 2.28 7.42
CA VAL A 30 -6.87 1.25 8.45
C VAL A 30 -8.24 0.64 8.28
N GLY A 31 -8.28 -0.68 8.23
CA GLY A 31 -9.53 -1.42 8.10
C GLY A 31 -9.32 -2.70 7.32
N THR A 32 -10.43 -3.35 7.05
CA THR A 32 -10.47 -4.58 6.27
C THR A 32 -11.11 -4.27 4.92
N TRP A 33 -10.41 -4.61 3.85
CA TRP A 33 -10.77 -4.23 2.49
C TRP A 33 -10.92 -5.49 1.64
N ASN A 34 -12.08 -5.67 1.04
CA ASN A 34 -12.38 -6.84 0.21
C ASN A 34 -12.35 -6.47 -1.26
N LEU A 35 -11.62 -7.24 -2.05
CA LEU A 35 -11.53 -6.99 -3.49
C LEU A 35 -12.89 -7.20 -4.16
N LYS A 36 -13.30 -6.23 -4.96
CA LYS A 36 -14.57 -6.30 -5.72
C LYS A 36 -14.36 -6.36 -7.22
N GLU A 37 -13.43 -5.56 -7.74
CA GLU A 37 -13.15 -5.52 -9.18
C GLU A 37 -11.66 -5.48 -9.43
N SER A 38 -11.26 -6.07 -10.55
CA SER A 38 -9.86 -6.08 -10.94
C SER A 38 -9.78 -5.95 -12.45
N LYS A 39 -8.89 -5.08 -12.93
CA LYS A 39 -8.66 -4.86 -14.35
C LYS A 39 -7.18 -5.02 -14.65
N ASN A 40 -6.85 -5.81 -15.67
CA ASN A 40 -5.49 -5.97 -16.19
C ASN A 40 -4.51 -6.62 -15.21
N PHE A 41 -5.01 -7.32 -14.22
CA PHE A 41 -4.12 -7.92 -13.22
C PHE A 41 -3.29 -9.06 -13.81
N ASP A 42 -3.86 -9.81 -14.75
CA ASP A 42 -3.10 -10.87 -15.43
C ASP A 42 -1.92 -10.29 -16.21
N ASP A 43 -2.13 -9.19 -16.94
CA ASP A 43 -1.05 -8.54 -17.67
C ASP A 43 0.03 -8.02 -16.73
N TYR A 44 -0.38 -7.49 -15.58
CA TYR A 44 0.58 -7.02 -14.59
C TYR A 44 1.41 -8.18 -14.04
N MET A 45 0.78 -9.28 -13.66
CA MET A 45 1.48 -10.47 -13.17
C MET A 45 2.42 -11.03 -14.26
N LYS A 46 1.95 -11.01 -15.51
CA LYS A 46 2.79 -11.48 -16.63
C LYS A 46 4.03 -10.61 -16.78
N ALA A 47 3.87 -9.30 -16.64
CA ALA A 47 4.99 -8.36 -16.71
C ALA A 47 5.99 -8.60 -15.57
N LEU A 48 5.51 -9.04 -14.41
CA LEU A 48 6.37 -9.42 -13.28
C LEU A 48 7.11 -10.74 -13.51
N GLY A 49 6.71 -11.52 -14.50
CA GLY A 49 7.31 -12.82 -14.74
C GLY A 49 6.61 -13.97 -14.05
N VAL A 50 5.40 -13.76 -13.55
CA VAL A 50 4.63 -14.81 -12.87
C VAL A 50 4.18 -15.86 -13.90
N GLY A 51 4.34 -17.14 -13.58
CA GLY A 51 4.00 -18.22 -14.48
C GLY A 51 2.49 -18.36 -14.67
N PHE A 52 2.11 -19.04 -15.75
CA PHE A 52 0.70 -19.13 -16.16
C PHE A 52 -0.22 -19.70 -15.09
N ALA A 53 0.19 -20.80 -14.46
CA ALA A 53 -0.65 -21.45 -13.44
C ALA A 53 -0.90 -20.53 -12.25
N THR A 54 0.13 -19.84 -11.78
CA THR A 54 0.02 -18.91 -10.66
C THR A 54 -0.83 -17.70 -11.07
N ARG A 55 -0.68 -17.20 -12.30
CA ARG A 55 -1.50 -16.10 -12.79
C ARG A 55 -2.98 -16.48 -12.84
N GLN A 56 -3.26 -17.71 -13.26
CA GLN A 56 -4.64 -18.18 -13.34
C GLN A 56 -5.29 -18.19 -11.96
N VAL A 57 -4.58 -18.69 -10.95
CA VAL A 57 -5.08 -18.65 -9.58
C VAL A 57 -5.24 -17.23 -9.10
N GLY A 58 -4.24 -16.38 -9.33
CA GLY A 58 -4.28 -14.97 -8.92
C GLY A 58 -5.43 -14.21 -9.54
N SER A 59 -5.74 -14.48 -10.80
CA SER A 59 -6.83 -13.81 -11.50
C SER A 59 -8.20 -14.20 -10.97
N MET A 60 -8.33 -15.39 -10.39
CA MET A 60 -9.58 -15.89 -9.84
C MET A 60 -9.75 -15.60 -8.36
N THR A 61 -8.71 -15.15 -7.70
CA THR A 61 -8.70 -14.94 -6.26
C THR A 61 -9.19 -13.55 -5.93
N LYS A 62 -10.03 -13.43 -4.88
CA LYS A 62 -10.48 -12.15 -4.37
C LYS A 62 -9.94 -11.98 -2.95
N PRO A 63 -8.74 -11.42 -2.81
CA PRO A 63 -8.11 -11.31 -1.50
C PRO A 63 -8.76 -10.23 -0.64
N THR A 64 -8.55 -10.39 0.65
CA THR A 64 -8.88 -9.38 1.65
C THR A 64 -7.59 -8.76 2.14
N THR A 65 -7.54 -7.44 2.15
CA THR A 65 -6.40 -6.69 2.68
C THR A 65 -6.79 -6.08 4.02
N ILE A 66 -5.99 -6.35 5.04
CA ILE A 66 -6.21 -5.83 6.38
C ILE A 66 -5.06 -4.89 6.71
N ILE A 67 -5.38 -3.64 6.98
CA ILE A 67 -4.38 -2.62 7.29
C ILE A 67 -4.63 -2.15 8.71
N SER A 68 -3.58 -2.17 9.53
CA SER A 68 -3.64 -1.70 10.90
C SER A 68 -2.41 -0.86 11.20
N MET A 69 -2.50 -0.08 12.27
CA MET A 69 -1.40 0.78 12.72
C MET A 69 -1.24 0.64 14.21
N GLU A 70 0.01 0.56 14.65
CA GLU A 70 0.34 0.61 16.06
C GLU A 70 1.53 1.55 16.19
N GLY A 71 1.28 2.74 16.75
CA GLY A 71 2.30 3.79 16.75
C GLY A 71 2.63 4.20 15.33
N ASP A 72 3.89 4.13 14.95
CA ASP A 72 4.34 4.46 13.60
C ASP A 72 4.54 3.22 12.72
N VAL A 73 4.16 2.05 13.22
CA VAL A 73 4.27 0.81 12.45
C VAL A 73 2.95 0.48 11.79
N ILE A 74 2.99 0.30 10.48
CA ILE A 74 1.82 -0.10 9.70
C ILE A 74 1.97 -1.57 9.35
N THR A 75 0.91 -2.34 9.56
CA THR A 75 0.85 -3.74 9.17
C THR A 75 -0.15 -3.88 8.04
N LEU A 76 0.30 -4.49 6.95
CA LEU A 76 -0.55 -4.76 5.80
C LEU A 76 -0.55 -6.26 5.55
N LYS A 77 -1.71 -6.87 5.77
CA LYS A 77 -1.88 -8.30 5.62
C LYS A 77 -2.82 -8.58 4.46
N THR A 78 -2.42 -9.46 3.58
CA THR A 78 -3.24 -9.87 2.44
C THR A 78 -3.59 -11.33 2.61
N VAL A 79 -4.88 -11.62 2.68
CA VAL A 79 -5.41 -12.95 2.95
C VAL A 79 -6.18 -13.43 1.73
N SER A 80 -5.83 -14.61 1.26
CA SER A 80 -6.58 -15.24 0.17
C SER A 80 -6.55 -16.76 0.35
N THR A 81 -7.37 -17.45 -0.44
CA THR A 81 -7.37 -18.92 -0.44
C THR A 81 -6.07 -19.46 -1.01
N PHE A 82 -5.36 -18.65 -1.79
CA PHE A 82 -4.10 -19.06 -2.39
C PHE A 82 -2.93 -18.84 -1.44
N LYS A 83 -2.84 -17.65 -0.84
CA LYS A 83 -1.67 -17.28 -0.03
C LYS A 83 -2.03 -16.16 0.94
N THR A 84 -1.38 -16.15 2.10
CA THR A 84 -1.48 -15.06 3.05
C THR A 84 -0.09 -14.44 3.21
N THR A 85 -0.01 -13.14 3.05
CA THR A 85 1.25 -12.40 3.25
C THR A 85 1.02 -11.29 4.28
N GLU A 86 2.10 -10.90 4.94
CA GLU A 86 2.04 -9.81 5.91
C GLU A 86 3.33 -9.03 5.85
N ILE A 87 3.22 -7.71 5.80
CA ILE A 87 4.38 -6.83 5.90
C ILE A 87 4.14 -5.81 7.01
N ASN A 88 5.23 -5.47 7.70
CA ASN A 88 5.23 -4.46 8.76
C ASN A 88 6.27 -3.44 8.37
N PHE A 89 5.90 -2.15 8.39
CA PHE A 89 6.81 -1.12 7.92
C PHE A 89 6.52 0.21 8.58
N LYS A 90 7.50 1.10 8.49
CA LYS A 90 7.33 2.51 8.86
C LYS A 90 7.43 3.34 7.60
N LEU A 91 6.64 4.40 7.53
CA LEU A 91 6.66 5.28 6.37
C LEU A 91 8.04 5.88 6.17
N GLY A 92 8.52 5.85 4.93
CA GLY A 92 9.80 6.44 4.56
C GLY A 92 11.02 5.60 4.91
N GLU A 93 10.85 4.37 5.39
CA GLU A 93 11.97 3.49 5.74
C GLU A 93 11.96 2.25 4.86
N GLU A 94 13.11 1.98 4.25
CA GLU A 94 13.25 0.81 3.39
C GLU A 94 13.20 -0.48 4.20
N PHE A 95 12.58 -1.50 3.65
CA PHE A 95 12.50 -2.81 4.30
C PHE A 95 12.57 -3.92 3.25
N ASP A 96 12.95 -5.10 3.70
CA ASP A 96 12.98 -6.29 2.85
C ASP A 96 11.60 -6.91 2.82
N GLU A 97 11.17 -7.28 1.64
CA GLU A 97 9.86 -7.92 1.47
C GLU A 97 10.01 -9.14 0.56
N THR A 98 9.33 -10.23 0.92
CA THR A 98 9.13 -11.35 0.01
C THR A 98 7.68 -11.28 -0.45
N THR A 99 7.48 -11.09 -1.73
CA THR A 99 6.14 -10.88 -2.30
C THR A 99 5.36 -12.18 -2.40
N ALA A 100 4.06 -12.07 -2.71
CA ALA A 100 3.22 -13.26 -2.86
C ALA A 100 3.71 -14.18 -3.98
N ASP A 101 4.35 -13.62 -5.00
CA ASP A 101 4.93 -14.40 -6.10
C ASP A 101 6.42 -14.72 -5.85
N ASP A 102 6.87 -14.61 -4.60
CA ASP A 102 8.19 -15.05 -4.13
C ASP A 102 9.38 -14.24 -4.65
N ARG A 103 9.14 -12.98 -5.06
CA ARG A 103 10.25 -12.07 -5.36
C ARG A 103 10.79 -11.49 -4.04
N LYS A 104 12.10 -11.43 -3.93
CA LYS A 104 12.74 -10.75 -2.80
C LYS A 104 13.07 -9.33 -3.25
N VAL A 105 12.41 -8.36 -2.64
CA VAL A 105 12.47 -6.97 -3.09
C VAL A 105 12.86 -6.06 -1.94
N LYS A 106 13.36 -4.89 -2.30
CA LYS A 106 13.54 -3.78 -1.37
C LYS A 106 12.35 -2.85 -1.54
N SER A 107 11.65 -2.61 -0.45
CA SER A 107 10.40 -1.88 -0.47
C SER A 107 10.48 -0.62 0.36
N MET A 108 9.74 0.38 -0.06
CA MET A 108 9.55 1.60 0.71
C MET A 108 8.13 2.09 0.51
N VAL A 109 7.48 2.48 1.59
CA VAL A 109 6.12 3.03 1.55
C VAL A 109 6.13 4.45 2.07
N THR A 110 5.52 5.34 1.32
CA THR A 110 5.41 6.76 1.71
C THR A 110 3.97 7.21 1.53
N LEU A 111 3.62 8.32 2.19
CA LEU A 111 2.36 9.03 1.93
C LEU A 111 2.66 10.22 1.04
N ASP A 112 1.94 10.32 -0.06
CA ASP A 112 2.09 11.41 -1.01
C ASP A 112 0.70 11.92 -1.39
N GLY A 113 0.37 13.12 -0.96
CA GLY A 113 -0.93 13.71 -1.25
C GLY A 113 -2.09 12.87 -0.74
N GLY A 114 -1.92 12.21 0.41
CA GLY A 114 -2.95 11.35 0.98
C GLY A 114 -3.00 9.96 0.37
N LYS A 115 -2.10 9.65 -0.57
CA LYS A 115 -2.03 8.34 -1.20
C LYS A 115 -0.88 7.54 -0.62
N LEU A 116 -1.09 6.24 -0.46
CA LEU A 116 -0.06 5.36 0.07
C LEU A 116 0.71 4.78 -1.11
N VAL A 117 1.98 5.17 -1.25
CA VAL A 117 2.82 4.79 -2.37
C VAL A 117 3.84 3.76 -1.91
N HIS A 118 3.76 2.56 -2.47
CA HIS A 118 4.64 1.45 -2.14
C HIS A 118 5.46 1.11 -3.38
N VAL A 119 6.78 1.25 -3.27
CA VAL A 119 7.70 0.96 -4.37
C VAL A 119 8.51 -0.26 -4.03
N GLN A 120 8.59 -1.20 -4.96
CA GLN A 120 9.37 -2.43 -4.82
C GLN A 120 10.49 -2.43 -5.87
N LYS A 121 11.72 -2.72 -5.45
CA LYS A 121 12.87 -2.75 -6.35
C LYS A 121 13.61 -4.08 -6.20
N TRP A 122 13.93 -4.68 -7.32
CA TRP A 122 14.68 -5.95 -7.36
C TRP A 122 15.31 -6.12 -8.75
N ASP A 123 16.52 -6.66 -8.79
CA ASP A 123 17.21 -7.01 -10.04
C ASP A 123 17.18 -5.90 -11.11
N GLY A 124 17.33 -4.64 -10.68
CA GLY A 124 17.29 -3.50 -11.58
C GLY A 124 15.90 -3.13 -12.07
N LYS A 125 14.86 -3.78 -11.55
CA LYS A 125 13.46 -3.53 -11.92
C LYS A 125 12.75 -2.80 -10.78
N GLU A 126 11.62 -2.19 -11.13
CA GLU A 126 10.85 -1.43 -10.15
C GLU A 126 9.37 -1.51 -10.49
N THR A 127 8.54 -1.70 -9.46
CA THR A 127 7.10 -1.61 -9.61
C THR A 127 6.54 -0.74 -8.48
N SER A 128 5.42 -0.09 -8.75
CA SER A 128 4.75 0.73 -7.75
C SER A 128 3.33 0.23 -7.50
N LEU A 129 2.92 0.32 -6.25
CA LEU A 129 1.61 -0.04 -5.78
C LEU A 129 1.03 1.19 -5.09
N LEU A 130 0.08 1.84 -5.74
CA LEU A 130 -0.50 3.09 -5.26
C LEU A 130 -1.90 2.80 -4.69
N ARG A 131 -2.11 3.16 -3.43
CA ARG A 131 -3.41 2.98 -2.77
C ARG A 131 -4.03 4.32 -2.46
N GLU A 132 -5.30 4.46 -2.81
CA GLU A 132 -6.09 5.65 -2.57
C GLU A 132 -7.40 5.24 -1.92
N VAL A 133 -7.81 5.97 -0.89
CA VAL A 133 -9.09 5.71 -0.21
C VAL A 133 -10.05 6.85 -0.52
N ASN A 134 -11.28 6.50 -0.84
CA ASN A 134 -12.36 7.45 -1.09
C ASN A 134 -13.61 6.91 -0.42
N ASP A 135 -13.94 7.46 0.74
CA ASP A 135 -15.02 6.98 1.61
C ASP A 135 -14.78 5.51 2.00
N ASN A 136 -15.63 4.60 1.55
CA ASN A 136 -15.53 3.19 1.90
C ASN A 136 -14.92 2.34 0.80
N SER A 137 -14.24 2.99 -0.14
CA SER A 137 -13.57 2.28 -1.23
C SER A 137 -12.07 2.55 -1.22
N LEU A 138 -11.31 1.57 -1.65
CA LEU A 138 -9.87 1.68 -1.81
C LEU A 138 -9.52 1.24 -3.23
N THR A 139 -8.76 2.08 -3.93
CA THR A 139 -8.27 1.76 -5.27
C THR A 139 -6.78 1.47 -5.19
N LEU A 140 -6.38 0.32 -5.68
CA LEU A 140 -4.98 -0.08 -5.78
C LEU A 140 -4.58 -0.05 -7.26
N THR A 141 -3.62 0.80 -7.58
CA THR A 141 -3.07 0.91 -8.93
C THR A 141 -1.66 0.32 -8.94
N LEU A 142 -1.46 -0.70 -9.76
CA LEU A 142 -0.19 -1.41 -9.87
C LEU A 142 0.44 -1.07 -11.22
N THR A 143 1.67 -0.60 -11.20
CA THR A 143 2.35 -0.14 -12.41
C THR A 143 3.73 -0.79 -12.55
N LEU A 144 3.98 -1.35 -13.70
CA LEU A 144 5.32 -1.85 -14.08
C LEU A 144 5.55 -1.44 -15.54
N GLY A 145 6.44 -0.47 -15.75
CA GLY A 145 6.65 0.09 -17.07
C GLY A 145 5.36 0.66 -17.64
N ASP A 146 4.94 0.17 -18.78
CA ASP A 146 3.70 0.61 -19.44
C ASP A 146 2.47 -0.18 -19.02
N VAL A 147 2.65 -1.20 -18.18
CA VAL A 147 1.54 -2.06 -17.77
C VAL A 147 0.94 -1.53 -16.48
N VAL A 148 -0.37 -1.30 -16.49
CA VAL A 148 -1.11 -0.77 -15.34
C VAL A 148 -2.29 -1.68 -15.05
N SER A 149 -2.43 -2.07 -13.79
CA SER A 149 -3.60 -2.80 -13.30
C SER A 149 -4.29 -1.99 -12.23
N THR A 150 -5.62 -2.00 -12.24
CA THR A 150 -6.42 -1.29 -11.24
C THR A 150 -7.32 -2.28 -10.51
N ARG A 151 -7.28 -2.24 -9.19
CA ARG A 151 -8.05 -3.15 -8.34
C ARG A 151 -8.85 -2.33 -7.34
N HIS A 152 -10.14 -2.60 -7.26
CA HIS A 152 -11.07 -1.87 -6.41
C HIS A 152 -11.54 -2.73 -5.25
N TYR A 153 -11.38 -2.18 -4.05
CA TYR A 153 -11.76 -2.85 -2.80
C TYR A 153 -12.86 -2.05 -2.11
N LEU A 154 -13.72 -2.76 -1.39
CA LEU A 154 -14.70 -2.12 -0.50
C LEU A 154 -14.39 -2.48 0.94
N LYS A 155 -14.62 -1.50 1.82
CA LYS A 155 -14.38 -1.68 3.23
C LYS A 155 -15.42 -2.65 3.81
N ALA A 156 -14.97 -3.58 4.63
CA ALA A 156 -15.85 -4.51 5.32
C ALA A 156 -16.62 -3.77 6.41
N GLU A 157 -17.84 -4.18 6.60
CA GLU A 157 -18.71 -3.59 7.64
C GLU A 157 -18.40 -4.12 9.02
#